data_ed7b95efed6184679c4d3739a915bb0e
#
_entry.id   ed7b95efed6184679c4d3739a915bb0e
#
_cell.length_a   1.000
_cell.length_b   1.000
_cell.length_c   1.000
_cell.angle_alpha   90.00
_cell.angle_beta   90.00
_cell.angle_gamma   90.00
#
_symmetry.space_group_name_H-M   'P 1'
#
loop_
_entity.id
_entity.type
_entity.pdbx_description
1 polymer ?
#
loop_
_entity_poly.entity_id
_entity_poly.type
_entity_poly.pdbx_seq_one_letter_code
_entity_poly.pdbx_strand_id
1 'polypeptide(L)'
;WQAALVLSLIAVYRISDVVMGIMANPFYVDMGFSKDEVAAVTKVFGVVMTLLGAFVGGAMAMRWGVMRVLMLGAVLSAASNLLFAWLSTRGHDLTGLTLVVSADNLAGGIASAAFIAYLSSLTNVQYSATQYALFSSMMMLAPKWLAGFSGQFVDAYGYVHFFVGTACLGLPVLMLVALASRVKLKNS
;
A
#
# COMPACT_ATOMS: atom_id res chain seq x y z
N TRP A 1 -8.23 -6.23 23.90
CA TRP A 1 -8.88 -5.46 22.86
C TRP A 1 -7.89 -4.55 22.13
N GLN A 2 -7.22 -3.62 22.83
CA GLN A 2 -6.28 -2.66 22.19
C GLN A 2 -5.11 -3.37 21.47
N ALA A 3 -4.48 -4.36 22.10
CA ALA A 3 -3.41 -5.13 21.48
C ALA A 3 -3.90 -5.89 20.23
N ALA A 4 -5.07 -6.51 20.28
CA ALA A 4 -5.64 -7.19 19.14
C ALA A 4 -5.92 -6.24 17.96
N LEU A 5 -6.43 -5.03 18.23
CA LEU A 5 -6.67 -4.00 17.22
C LEU A 5 -5.36 -3.53 16.55
N VAL A 6 -4.32 -3.28 17.35
CA VAL A 6 -3.00 -2.89 16.85
C VAL A 6 -2.38 -3.99 15.99
N LEU A 7 -2.41 -5.24 16.45
CA LEU A 7 -1.87 -6.39 15.70
C LEU A 7 -2.66 -6.63 14.40
N SER A 8 -4.00 -6.50 14.43
CA SER A 8 -4.82 -6.58 13.23
C SER A 8 -4.47 -5.48 12.22
N LEU A 9 -4.29 -4.24 12.70
CA LEU A 9 -3.86 -3.14 11.85
C LEU A 9 -2.50 -3.42 11.21
N ILE A 10 -1.51 -3.90 11.99
CA ILE A 10 -0.19 -4.26 11.48
C ILE A 10 -0.30 -5.35 10.40
N ALA A 11 -1.10 -6.38 10.64
CA ALA A 11 -1.23 -7.52 9.74
C ALA A 11 -1.87 -7.17 8.39
N VAL A 12 -2.78 -6.19 8.35
CA VAL A 12 -3.56 -5.91 7.13
C VAL A 12 -3.29 -4.55 6.49
N TYR A 13 -2.51 -3.65 7.12
CA TYR A 13 -2.31 -2.29 6.60
C TYR A 13 -1.82 -2.26 5.15
N ARG A 14 -0.92 -3.17 4.79
CA ARG A 14 -0.34 -3.28 3.44
C ARG A 14 -1.07 -4.27 2.52
N ILE A 15 -2.23 -4.80 2.93
CA ILE A 15 -2.90 -5.88 2.18
C ILE A 15 -3.29 -5.46 0.76
N SER A 16 -3.81 -4.27 0.59
CA SER A 16 -4.21 -3.69 -0.69
C SER A 16 -3.02 -3.60 -1.66
N ASP A 17 -1.90 -3.01 -1.21
CA ASP A 17 -0.70 -2.81 -2.02
C ASP A 17 0.00 -4.13 -2.39
N VAL A 18 0.11 -5.06 -1.42
CA VAL A 18 0.83 -6.33 -1.62
C VAL A 18 0.05 -7.23 -2.57
N VAL A 19 -1.27 -7.30 -2.43
CA VAL A 19 -2.12 -8.12 -3.30
C VAL A 19 -2.13 -7.54 -4.72
N MET A 20 -2.26 -6.21 -4.86
CA MET A 20 -2.20 -5.53 -6.15
C MET A 20 -0.83 -5.72 -6.82
N GLY A 21 0.25 -5.49 -6.09
CA GLY A 21 1.62 -5.47 -6.62
C GLY A 21 2.07 -6.80 -7.25
N ILE A 22 1.53 -7.94 -6.79
CA ILE A 22 1.84 -9.25 -7.38
C ILE A 22 1.39 -9.36 -8.83
N MET A 23 0.25 -8.73 -9.17
CA MET A 23 -0.30 -8.76 -10.52
C MET A 23 0.15 -7.58 -11.40
N ALA A 24 0.95 -6.65 -10.88
CA ALA A 24 1.39 -5.48 -11.65
C ALA A 24 2.25 -5.88 -12.87
N ASN A 25 3.24 -6.77 -12.70
CA ASN A 25 4.08 -7.21 -13.82
C ASN A 25 3.31 -8.06 -14.87
N PRO A 26 2.52 -9.09 -14.51
CA PRO A 26 1.63 -9.76 -15.46
C PRO A 26 0.72 -8.78 -16.19
N PHE A 27 0.11 -7.85 -15.47
CA PHE A 27 -0.75 -6.82 -16.05
C PHE A 27 -0.05 -5.99 -17.14
N TYR A 28 1.19 -5.53 -16.89
CA TYR A 28 1.93 -4.76 -17.90
C TYR A 28 2.18 -5.57 -19.18
N VAL A 29 2.53 -6.84 -19.03
CA VAL A 29 2.76 -7.73 -20.18
C VAL A 29 1.47 -7.97 -20.97
N ASP A 30 0.38 -8.24 -20.27
CA ASP A 30 -0.93 -8.53 -20.91
C ASP A 30 -1.54 -7.28 -21.59
N MET A 31 -1.20 -6.08 -21.08
CA MET A 31 -1.55 -4.80 -21.74
C MET A 31 -0.64 -4.46 -22.93
N GLY A 32 0.37 -5.28 -23.23
CA GLY A 32 1.25 -5.13 -24.39
C GLY A 32 2.43 -4.18 -24.15
N PHE A 33 2.70 -3.75 -22.91
CA PHE A 33 3.87 -2.93 -22.63
C PHE A 33 5.15 -3.74 -22.77
N SER A 34 6.15 -3.17 -23.44
CA SER A 34 7.47 -3.76 -23.53
C SER A 34 8.23 -3.69 -22.20
N LYS A 35 9.17 -4.62 -22.01
CA LYS A 35 10.02 -4.61 -20.80
C LYS A 35 10.79 -3.31 -20.63
N ASP A 36 11.23 -2.70 -21.74
CA ASP A 36 12.00 -1.45 -21.72
C ASP A 36 11.11 -0.26 -21.33
N GLU A 37 9.87 -0.19 -21.80
CA GLU A 37 8.90 0.84 -21.39
C GLU A 37 8.60 0.73 -19.91
N VAL A 38 8.26 -0.47 -19.43
CA VAL A 38 7.98 -0.70 -18.00
C VAL A 38 9.21 -0.37 -17.15
N ALA A 39 10.42 -0.80 -17.59
CA ALA A 39 11.64 -0.51 -16.85
C ALA A 39 11.97 0.99 -16.82
N ALA A 40 11.78 1.72 -17.92
CA ALA A 40 11.98 3.16 -17.97
C ALA A 40 11.04 3.90 -17.02
N VAL A 41 9.74 3.57 -17.07
CA VAL A 41 8.74 4.20 -16.20
C VAL A 41 8.99 3.86 -14.73
N THR A 42 9.16 2.59 -14.38
CA THR A 42 9.29 2.17 -12.98
C THR A 42 10.61 2.61 -12.34
N LYS A 43 11.73 2.56 -13.07
CA LYS A 43 13.05 2.96 -12.56
C LYS A 43 13.19 4.47 -12.40
N VAL A 44 12.59 5.26 -13.29
CA VAL A 44 12.69 6.71 -13.22
C VAL A 44 11.57 7.27 -12.36
N PHE A 45 10.33 7.15 -12.83
CA PHE A 45 9.18 7.73 -12.13
C PHE A 45 8.85 6.99 -10.83
N GLY A 46 8.90 5.66 -10.83
CA GLY A 46 8.61 4.87 -9.65
C GLY A 46 9.56 5.19 -8.50
N VAL A 47 10.88 5.17 -8.73
CA VAL A 47 11.88 5.46 -7.68
C VAL A 47 11.77 6.89 -7.19
N VAL A 48 11.72 7.88 -8.10
CA VAL A 48 11.61 9.29 -7.72
C VAL A 48 10.35 9.54 -6.90
N MET A 49 9.20 9.01 -7.33
CA MET A 49 7.93 9.21 -6.64
C MET A 49 7.87 8.48 -5.29
N THR A 50 8.48 7.30 -5.17
CA THR A 50 8.61 6.61 -3.86
C THR A 50 9.43 7.44 -2.87
N LEU A 51 10.57 7.98 -3.30
CA LEU A 51 11.42 8.82 -2.44
C LEU A 51 10.71 10.11 -2.03
N LEU A 52 10.06 10.79 -2.98
CA LEU A 52 9.24 11.97 -2.71
C LEU A 52 8.10 11.64 -1.74
N GLY A 53 7.40 10.53 -1.97
CA GLY A 53 6.33 10.08 -1.09
C GLY A 53 6.83 9.79 0.33
N ALA A 54 7.96 9.12 0.47
CA ALA A 54 8.56 8.83 1.78
C ALA A 54 8.97 10.13 2.51
N PHE A 55 9.58 11.08 1.80
CA PHE A 55 9.96 12.38 2.36
C PHE A 55 8.73 13.18 2.80
N VAL A 56 7.74 13.34 1.91
CA VAL A 56 6.50 14.05 2.19
C VAL A 56 5.72 13.38 3.32
N GLY A 57 5.58 12.05 3.29
CA GLY A 57 4.91 11.27 4.32
C GLY A 57 5.58 11.40 5.69
N GLY A 58 6.91 11.36 5.73
CA GLY A 58 7.68 11.60 6.96
C GLY A 58 7.48 13.01 7.52
N ALA A 59 7.58 14.05 6.68
CA ALA A 59 7.36 15.44 7.07
C ALA A 59 5.92 15.67 7.57
N MET A 60 4.93 15.10 6.87
CA MET A 60 3.53 15.15 7.30
C MET A 60 3.29 14.43 8.62
N ALA A 61 3.93 13.27 8.85
CA ALA A 61 3.81 12.53 10.09
C ALA A 61 4.35 13.31 11.30
N MET A 62 5.44 14.06 11.12
CA MET A 62 5.98 14.96 12.15
C MET A 62 5.04 16.14 12.42
N ARG A 63 4.41 16.71 11.38
CA ARG A 63 3.59 17.92 11.52
C ARG A 63 2.15 17.62 11.95
N TRP A 64 1.53 16.59 11.38
CA TRP A 64 0.10 16.29 11.57
C TRP A 64 -0.16 15.05 12.43
N GLY A 65 0.91 14.33 12.77
CA GLY A 65 0.84 13.10 13.54
C GLY A 65 0.65 11.84 12.68
N VAL A 66 1.23 10.76 13.16
CA VAL A 66 1.35 9.48 12.44
C VAL A 66 0.00 8.92 12.02
N MET A 67 -1.03 8.95 12.89
CA MET A 67 -2.33 8.33 12.59
C MET A 67 -3.09 8.99 11.44
N ARG A 68 -2.94 10.33 11.27
CA ARG A 68 -3.57 11.05 10.16
C ARG A 68 -2.89 10.69 8.84
N VAL A 69 -1.57 10.55 8.84
CA VAL A 69 -0.82 10.18 7.63
C VAL A 69 -1.01 8.71 7.28
N LEU A 70 -1.16 7.82 8.28
CA LEU A 70 -1.60 6.44 8.04
C LEU A 70 -2.96 6.39 7.32
N MET A 71 -3.93 7.17 7.78
CA MET A 71 -5.24 7.25 7.13
C MET A 71 -5.11 7.75 5.68
N LEU A 72 -4.34 8.83 5.48
CA LEU A 72 -4.09 9.37 4.15
C LEU A 72 -3.40 8.36 3.24
N GLY A 73 -2.37 7.66 3.73
CA GLY A 73 -1.67 6.61 2.99
C GLY A 73 -2.61 5.49 2.56
N ALA A 74 -3.47 5.00 3.45
CA ALA A 74 -4.44 3.97 3.12
C ALA A 74 -5.47 4.43 2.05
N VAL A 75 -5.94 5.69 2.13
CA VAL A 75 -6.84 6.26 1.11
C VAL A 75 -6.13 6.39 -0.24
N LEU A 76 -4.90 6.89 -0.25
CA LEU A 76 -4.13 7.06 -1.49
C LEU A 76 -3.79 5.72 -2.14
N SER A 77 -3.44 4.70 -1.37
CA SER A 77 -3.22 3.34 -1.88
C SER A 77 -4.49 2.73 -2.50
N ALA A 78 -5.64 2.88 -1.86
CA ALA A 78 -6.89 2.43 -2.44
C ALA A 78 -7.24 3.20 -3.72
N ALA A 79 -6.98 4.51 -3.76
CA ALA A 79 -7.19 5.34 -4.94
C ALA A 79 -6.24 4.97 -6.09
N SER A 80 -4.95 4.67 -5.81
CA SER A 80 -4.00 4.23 -6.84
C SER A 80 -4.41 2.90 -7.48
N ASN A 81 -4.97 1.97 -6.70
CA ASN A 81 -5.51 0.72 -7.25
C ASN A 81 -6.67 0.96 -8.22
N LEU A 82 -7.52 1.96 -7.98
CA LEU A 82 -8.57 2.35 -8.93
C LEU A 82 -7.98 2.97 -10.21
N LEU A 83 -6.83 3.64 -10.13
CA LEU A 83 -6.11 4.10 -11.33
C LEU A 83 -5.58 2.93 -12.17
N PHE A 84 -5.13 1.83 -11.55
CA PHE A 84 -4.80 0.60 -12.27
C PHE A 84 -6.03 -0.01 -12.95
N ALA A 85 -7.18 -0.03 -12.26
CA ALA A 85 -8.45 -0.47 -12.88
C ALA A 85 -8.84 0.41 -14.09
N TRP A 86 -8.62 1.73 -14.00
CA TRP A 86 -8.82 2.63 -15.13
C TRP A 86 -7.84 2.36 -16.27
N LEU A 87 -6.54 2.18 -15.97
CA LEU A 87 -5.53 1.87 -16.99
C LEU A 87 -5.84 0.57 -17.73
N SER A 88 -6.37 -0.44 -17.04
CA SER A 88 -6.72 -1.72 -17.67
C SER A 88 -7.82 -1.60 -18.74
N THR A 89 -8.56 -0.50 -18.78
CA THR A 89 -9.56 -0.20 -19.82
C THR A 89 -8.98 0.57 -21.03
N ARG A 90 -7.73 1.06 -20.92
CA ARG A 90 -7.09 1.90 -21.95
C ARG A 90 -6.18 1.12 -22.90
N GLY A 91 -5.80 -0.10 -22.53
CA GLY A 91 -4.83 -0.87 -23.31
C GLY A 91 -3.42 -0.30 -23.19
N HIS A 92 -2.65 -0.32 -24.29
CA HIS A 92 -1.27 0.18 -24.34
C HIS A 92 -1.24 1.72 -24.35
N ASP A 93 -1.30 2.34 -23.18
CA ASP A 93 -1.21 3.81 -22.99
C ASP A 93 -0.02 4.12 -22.06
N LEU A 94 1.13 4.50 -22.66
CA LEU A 94 2.37 4.79 -21.93
C LEU A 94 2.23 6.01 -21.00
N THR A 95 1.43 7.01 -21.39
CA THR A 95 1.16 8.18 -20.54
C THR A 95 0.34 7.78 -19.35
N GLY A 96 -0.69 6.96 -19.56
CA GLY A 96 -1.50 6.37 -18.50
C GLY A 96 -0.66 5.52 -17.54
N LEU A 97 0.24 4.67 -18.08
CA LEU A 97 1.17 3.88 -17.27
C LEU A 97 2.06 4.77 -16.39
N THR A 98 2.65 5.82 -16.96
CA THR A 98 3.51 6.74 -16.22
C THR A 98 2.76 7.43 -15.08
N LEU A 99 1.53 7.87 -15.33
CA LEU A 99 0.68 8.50 -14.33
C LEU A 99 0.34 7.53 -13.19
N VAL A 100 -0.10 6.32 -13.54
CA VAL A 100 -0.53 5.32 -12.55
C VAL A 100 0.64 4.85 -11.70
N VAL A 101 1.78 4.52 -12.31
CA VAL A 101 3.00 4.13 -11.59
C VAL A 101 3.50 5.27 -10.69
N SER A 102 3.45 6.51 -11.16
CA SER A 102 3.85 7.68 -10.35
C SER A 102 2.94 7.87 -9.14
N ALA A 103 1.62 7.82 -9.34
CA ALA A 103 0.65 7.97 -8.26
C ALA A 103 0.75 6.84 -7.22
N ASP A 104 0.89 5.60 -7.69
CA ASP A 104 1.00 4.43 -6.83
C ASP A 104 2.28 4.46 -5.98
N ASN A 105 3.42 4.75 -6.59
CA ASN A 105 4.68 4.83 -5.87
C ASN A 105 4.73 6.01 -4.89
N LEU A 106 4.12 7.15 -5.23
CA LEU A 106 3.98 8.27 -4.31
C LEU A 106 3.10 7.88 -3.11
N ALA A 107 1.94 7.28 -3.35
CA ALA A 107 1.04 6.79 -2.31
C ALA A 107 1.73 5.75 -1.41
N GLY A 108 2.40 4.77 -2.02
CA GLY A 108 3.16 3.74 -1.33
C GLY A 108 4.30 4.30 -0.48
N GLY A 109 5.01 5.33 -0.96
CA GLY A 109 6.03 6.06 -0.21
C GLY A 109 5.47 6.74 1.04
N ILE A 110 4.37 7.48 0.91
CA ILE A 110 3.67 8.14 2.02
C ILE A 110 3.19 7.11 3.04
N ALA A 111 2.51 6.05 2.57
CA ALA A 111 1.98 4.99 3.41
C ALA A 111 3.10 4.25 4.18
N SER A 112 4.20 3.95 3.50
CA SER A 112 5.36 3.27 4.10
C SER A 112 6.03 4.11 5.18
N ALA A 113 6.28 5.40 4.93
CA ALA A 113 6.88 6.30 5.91
C ALA A 113 6.01 6.42 7.18
N ALA A 114 4.70 6.60 7.01
CA ALA A 114 3.77 6.67 8.13
C ALA A 114 3.70 5.35 8.89
N PHE A 115 3.72 4.22 8.20
CA PHE A 115 3.64 2.91 8.82
C PHE A 115 4.92 2.55 9.58
N ILE A 116 6.09 2.87 9.05
CA ILE A 116 7.38 2.72 9.76
C ILE A 116 7.38 3.58 11.03
N ALA A 117 6.93 4.83 10.95
CA ALA A 117 6.81 5.69 12.11
C ALA A 117 5.82 5.12 13.15
N TYR A 118 4.71 4.53 12.71
CA TYR A 118 3.76 3.86 13.58
C TYR A 118 4.38 2.64 14.28
N LEU A 119 5.01 1.73 13.55
CA LEU A 119 5.69 0.57 14.12
C LEU A 119 6.76 0.98 15.13
N SER A 120 7.56 2.00 14.80
CA SER A 120 8.59 2.52 15.69
C SER A 120 8.00 3.09 17.00
N SER A 121 6.80 3.69 16.93
CA SER A 121 6.10 4.20 18.12
C SER A 121 5.56 3.10 19.06
N LEU A 122 5.45 1.87 18.57
CA LEU A 122 4.97 0.71 19.33
C LEU A 122 6.10 -0.11 19.95
N THR A 123 7.34 0.09 19.51
CA THR A 123 8.49 -0.69 19.97
C THR A 123 9.10 -0.09 21.24
N ASN A 124 9.47 -0.97 22.20
CA ASN A 124 10.23 -0.58 23.35
C ASN A 124 11.72 -0.47 22.96
N VAL A 125 12.43 0.58 23.43
CA VAL A 125 13.84 0.81 23.13
C VAL A 125 14.71 -0.41 23.45
N GLN A 126 14.41 -1.14 24.52
CA GLN A 126 15.17 -2.30 24.98
C GLN A 126 15.03 -3.56 24.08
N TYR A 127 13.87 -3.72 23.39
CA TYR A 127 13.57 -4.90 22.56
C TYR A 127 13.18 -4.50 21.13
N SER A 128 13.51 -3.31 20.70
CA SER A 128 13.05 -2.70 19.45
C SER A 128 13.35 -3.56 18.22
N ALA A 129 14.55 -4.13 18.11
CA ALA A 129 14.93 -4.94 16.94
C ALA A 129 14.06 -6.19 16.79
N THR A 130 13.85 -6.95 17.88
CA THR A 130 13.04 -8.18 17.86
C THR A 130 11.57 -7.87 17.61
N GLN A 131 11.03 -6.84 18.28
CA GLN A 131 9.63 -6.43 18.10
C GLN A 131 9.37 -5.93 16.70
N TYR A 132 10.28 -5.12 16.15
CA TYR A 132 10.17 -4.61 14.79
C TYR A 132 10.23 -5.74 13.75
N ALA A 133 11.13 -6.70 13.92
CA ALA A 133 11.23 -7.86 13.05
C ALA A 133 9.94 -8.72 13.09
N LEU A 134 9.37 -8.93 14.28
CA LEU A 134 8.10 -9.64 14.45
C LEU A 134 6.95 -8.92 13.74
N PHE A 135 6.80 -7.62 13.95
CA PHE A 135 5.76 -6.82 13.31
C PHE A 135 5.90 -6.79 11.79
N SER A 136 7.14 -6.67 11.29
CA SER A 136 7.42 -6.71 9.86
C SER A 136 7.07 -8.06 9.23
N SER A 137 7.29 -9.17 9.95
CA SER A 137 6.90 -10.51 9.50
C SER A 137 5.38 -10.67 9.46
N MET A 138 4.68 -10.22 10.50
CA MET A 138 3.21 -10.25 10.55
C MET A 138 2.58 -9.40 9.44
N MET A 139 3.15 -8.24 9.13
CA MET A 139 2.69 -7.34 8.09
C MET A 139 2.65 -8.01 6.70
N MET A 140 3.54 -8.97 6.44
CA MET A 140 3.65 -9.62 5.14
C MET A 140 2.92 -10.95 5.04
N LEU A 141 2.61 -11.60 6.15
CA LEU A 141 2.08 -12.96 6.16
C LEU A 141 0.67 -13.03 5.54
N ALA A 142 -0.28 -12.29 6.09
CA ALA A 142 -1.67 -12.30 5.62
C ALA A 142 -1.82 -11.75 4.18
N PRO A 143 -1.18 -10.62 3.81
CA PRO A 143 -1.21 -10.12 2.45
C PRO A 143 -0.63 -11.10 1.42
N LYS A 144 0.51 -11.72 1.71
CA LYS A 144 1.14 -12.68 0.78
C LYS A 144 0.33 -13.96 0.60
N TRP A 145 -0.30 -14.44 1.68
CA TRP A 145 -1.18 -15.60 1.59
C TRP A 145 -2.37 -15.30 0.67
N LEU A 146 -3.03 -14.15 0.84
CA LEU A 146 -4.15 -13.74 -0.01
C LEU A 146 -3.69 -13.49 -1.46
N ALA A 147 -2.53 -12.88 -1.64
CA ALA A 147 -1.95 -12.59 -2.95
C ALA A 147 -1.65 -13.87 -3.77
N GLY A 148 -1.47 -15.01 -3.13
CA GLY A 148 -1.33 -16.31 -3.82
C GLY A 148 -2.53 -16.70 -4.71
N PHE A 149 -3.70 -16.15 -4.44
CA PHE A 149 -4.93 -16.39 -5.23
C PHE A 149 -5.17 -15.35 -6.33
N SER A 150 -4.32 -14.33 -6.44
CA SER A 150 -4.52 -13.19 -7.35
C SER A 150 -4.60 -13.60 -8.82
N GLY A 151 -3.75 -14.54 -9.28
CA GLY A 151 -3.77 -15.04 -10.65
C GLY A 151 -5.09 -15.71 -10.99
N GLN A 152 -5.57 -16.63 -10.15
CA GLN A 152 -6.85 -17.31 -10.34
C GLN A 152 -8.03 -16.32 -10.40
N PHE A 153 -7.98 -15.27 -9.61
CA PHE A 153 -9.00 -14.23 -9.61
C PHE A 153 -8.98 -13.43 -10.93
N VAL A 154 -7.79 -13.07 -11.41
CA VAL A 154 -7.64 -12.34 -12.69
C VAL A 154 -8.08 -13.21 -13.86
N ASP A 155 -7.72 -14.49 -13.88
CA ASP A 155 -8.14 -15.44 -14.92
C ASP A 155 -9.66 -15.59 -15.00
N ALA A 156 -10.34 -15.56 -13.85
CA ALA A 156 -11.79 -15.70 -13.76
C ALA A 156 -12.57 -14.40 -14.04
N TYR A 157 -12.08 -13.26 -13.58
CA TYR A 157 -12.84 -12.00 -13.54
C TYR A 157 -12.17 -10.82 -14.25
N GLY A 158 -10.92 -10.97 -14.67
CA GLY A 158 -10.14 -9.93 -15.34
C GLY A 158 -9.56 -8.84 -14.42
N TYR A 159 -8.67 -8.03 -15.00
CA TYR A 159 -7.90 -7.01 -14.26
C TYR A 159 -8.75 -5.90 -13.65
N VAL A 160 -9.81 -5.43 -14.34
CA VAL A 160 -10.68 -4.37 -13.81
C VAL A 160 -11.26 -4.76 -12.46
N HIS A 161 -11.88 -5.95 -12.38
CA HIS A 161 -12.49 -6.44 -11.14
C HIS A 161 -11.44 -6.73 -10.07
N PHE A 162 -10.26 -7.20 -10.48
CA PHE A 162 -9.16 -7.44 -9.57
C PHE A 162 -8.69 -6.14 -8.88
N PHE A 163 -8.38 -5.09 -9.65
CA PHE A 163 -7.91 -3.82 -9.08
C PHE A 163 -9.00 -3.10 -8.27
N VAL A 164 -10.26 -3.17 -8.68
CA VAL A 164 -11.37 -2.68 -7.84
C VAL A 164 -11.48 -3.50 -6.54
N GLY A 165 -11.34 -4.82 -6.61
CA GLY A 165 -11.31 -5.69 -5.44
C GLY A 165 -10.17 -5.34 -4.47
N THR A 166 -8.95 -5.09 -4.99
CA THR A 166 -7.81 -4.67 -4.15
C THR A 166 -8.03 -3.29 -3.52
N ALA A 167 -8.67 -2.36 -4.22
CA ALA A 167 -9.07 -1.08 -3.63
C ALA A 167 -10.08 -1.28 -2.48
N CYS A 168 -11.06 -2.18 -2.64
CA CYS A 168 -12.02 -2.53 -1.59
C CYS A 168 -11.35 -3.18 -0.37
N LEU A 169 -10.24 -3.91 -0.53
CA LEU A 169 -9.44 -4.40 0.60
C LEU A 169 -8.85 -3.27 1.46
N GLY A 170 -8.78 -2.05 0.94
CA GLY A 170 -8.43 -0.86 1.72
C GLY A 170 -9.52 -0.44 2.72
N LEU A 171 -10.78 -0.77 2.52
CA LEU A 171 -11.89 -0.36 3.41
C LEU A 171 -11.74 -0.89 4.85
N PRO A 172 -11.46 -2.19 5.10
CA PRO A 172 -11.15 -2.69 6.44
C PRO A 172 -9.97 -1.98 7.08
N VAL A 173 -8.94 -1.64 6.29
CA VAL A 173 -7.76 -0.90 6.76
C VAL A 173 -8.15 0.49 7.26
N LEU A 174 -8.95 1.23 6.49
CA LEU A 174 -9.45 2.55 6.88
C LEU A 174 -10.25 2.49 8.19
N MET A 175 -11.11 1.46 8.35
CA MET A 175 -11.86 1.25 9.58
C MET A 175 -10.93 0.98 10.78
N LEU A 176 -9.91 0.14 10.61
CA LEU A 176 -8.97 -0.18 11.68
C LEU A 176 -8.11 1.04 12.07
N VAL A 177 -7.66 1.84 11.10
CA VAL A 177 -6.93 3.09 11.37
C VAL A 177 -7.82 4.08 12.13
N ALA A 178 -9.09 4.24 11.73
CA ALA A 178 -10.06 5.10 12.40
C ALA A 178 -10.31 4.66 13.85
N LEU A 179 -10.47 3.35 14.08
CA LEU A 179 -10.64 2.80 15.42
C LEU A 179 -9.39 2.98 16.28
N ALA A 180 -8.21 2.70 15.73
CA ALA A 180 -6.94 2.86 16.43
C ALA A 180 -6.67 4.33 16.81
N SER A 181 -7.05 5.29 15.96
CA SER A 181 -6.92 6.71 16.26
C SER A 181 -7.76 7.15 17.46
N ARG A 182 -9.00 6.63 17.58
CA ARG A 182 -9.90 6.94 18.70
C ARG A 182 -9.39 6.37 20.02
N VAL A 183 -8.80 5.18 20.00
CA VAL A 183 -8.25 4.54 21.20
C VAL A 183 -7.05 5.34 21.73
N LYS A 184 -6.16 5.82 20.86
CA LYS A 184 -4.99 6.61 21.22
C LYS A 184 -5.39 7.97 21.85
N LEU A 185 -6.45 8.60 21.35
CA LEU A 185 -6.96 9.88 21.89
C LEU A 185 -7.59 9.73 23.28
N LYS A 186 -8.04 8.54 23.66
CA LYS A 186 -8.66 8.29 24.98
C LYS A 186 -7.62 8.04 26.08
N ASN A 187 -6.37 7.74 25.73
CA ASN A 187 -5.27 7.41 26.65
C ASN A 187 -4.22 8.53 26.73
N SER A 188 -4.38 9.64 26.01
CA SER A 188 -3.58 10.87 26.08
C SER A 188 -4.36 11.98 26.76
#